data_8c842def0438f44fa9c79d4538834843
#
_entry.id   8c842def0438f44fa9c79d4538834843
#
_cell.length_a   1.000
_cell.length_b   1.000
_cell.length_c   1.000
_cell.angle_alpha   90.00
_cell.angle_beta   90.00
_cell.angle_gamma   90.00
#
_symmetry.space_group_name_H-M   'P 1'
#
loop_
_entity.id
_entity.type
_entity.pdbx_description
1 polymer ?
#
loop_
_entity_poly.entity_id
_entity_poly.type
_entity_poly.pdbx_seq_one_letter_code
_entity_poly.pdbx_strand_id
1 'polypeptide(L)'
;IRELGYCSGIENYSRYFDQRQPGARPFCLLDYFPDDYLLVVDESHVTMPQIRAMWGGDRSRKTALVEYGFRLPSAMDNRPLTFNEFEGMVRQAVYVSATPADYELAQAGGVVVEQIIRPTGLLD
;
A
#
# COMPACT_ATOMS: atom_id res chain seq x y z
N ILE A 1 -29.55 -4.24 -2.37
CA ILE A 1 -28.98 -4.21 -1.01
C ILE A 1 -29.86 -4.97 -0.03
N ARG A 2 -31.17 -4.72 -0.03
CA ARG A 2 -32.08 -5.36 0.94
C ARG A 2 -32.12 -6.88 0.80
N GLU A 3 -32.04 -7.40 -0.43
CA GLU A 3 -32.10 -8.84 -0.69
C GLU A 3 -30.75 -9.53 -0.47
N LEU A 4 -29.65 -8.88 -0.87
CA LEU A 4 -28.31 -9.48 -0.85
C LEU A 4 -27.50 -9.09 0.39
N GLY A 5 -27.87 -8.02 1.08
CA GLY A 5 -27.14 -7.52 2.23
C GLY A 5 -25.85 -6.74 1.89
N TYR A 6 -25.56 -6.55 0.61
CA TYR A 6 -24.39 -5.78 0.16
C TYR A 6 -24.65 -5.15 -1.21
N CYS A 7 -23.81 -4.21 -1.59
CA CYS A 7 -23.84 -3.57 -2.90
C CYS A 7 -22.44 -3.64 -3.51
N SER A 8 -22.33 -4.30 -4.66
CA SER A 8 -21.08 -4.45 -5.37
C SER A 8 -20.56 -3.08 -5.83
N GLY A 9 -19.28 -2.79 -5.56
CA GLY A 9 -18.63 -1.55 -5.98
C GLY A 9 -18.87 -0.37 -5.06
N ILE A 10 -19.65 -0.52 -3.98
CA ILE A 10 -19.94 0.58 -3.05
C ILE A 10 -18.68 1.09 -2.34
N GLU A 11 -17.67 0.26 -2.21
CA GLU A 11 -16.38 0.64 -1.61
C GLU A 11 -15.73 1.82 -2.33
N ASN A 12 -16.02 2.02 -3.61
CA ASN A 12 -15.52 3.16 -4.37
C ASN A 12 -16.02 4.50 -3.85
N TYR A 13 -17.07 4.47 -3.05
CA TYR A 13 -17.72 5.67 -2.51
C TYR A 13 -17.60 5.77 -1.00
N SER A 14 -16.59 5.11 -0.41
CA SER A 14 -16.36 5.09 1.03
C SER A 14 -16.19 6.49 1.64
N ARG A 15 -15.77 7.47 0.85
CA ARG A 15 -15.64 8.86 1.29
C ARG A 15 -16.93 9.37 1.96
N TYR A 16 -18.07 9.02 1.42
CA TYR A 16 -19.36 9.49 1.95
C TYR A 16 -19.72 8.84 3.27
N PHE A 17 -19.29 7.61 3.50
CA PHE A 17 -19.53 6.90 4.76
C PHE A 17 -18.56 7.34 5.86
N ASP A 18 -17.33 7.66 5.48
CA ASP A 18 -16.29 8.12 6.41
C ASP A 18 -16.33 9.64 6.65
N GLN A 19 -17.16 10.35 5.90
CA GLN A 19 -17.25 11.82 5.96
C GLN A 19 -15.92 12.51 5.67
N ARG A 20 -15.14 11.94 4.75
CA ARG A 20 -13.84 12.49 4.36
C ARG A 20 -14.01 13.62 3.35
N GLN A 21 -13.06 14.54 3.36
CA GLN A 21 -12.99 15.57 2.34
C GLN A 21 -12.58 14.96 0.99
N PRO A 22 -13.01 15.58 -0.14
CA PRO A 22 -12.56 15.14 -1.47
C PRO A 22 -11.02 15.09 -1.54
N GLY A 23 -10.49 14.00 -2.09
CA GLY A 23 -9.05 13.80 -2.23
C GLY A 23 -8.34 13.29 -0.99
N ALA A 24 -8.97 13.30 0.18
CA ALA A 24 -8.39 12.71 1.39
C ALA A 24 -8.31 11.19 1.24
N ARG A 25 -7.17 10.62 1.67
CA ARG A 25 -6.99 9.18 1.59
C ARG A 25 -7.93 8.43 2.55
N PRO A 26 -8.39 7.21 2.17
CA PRO A 26 -9.11 6.37 3.11
C PRO A 26 -8.21 5.88 4.23
N PHE A 27 -8.81 5.44 5.34
CA PHE A 27 -8.08 4.73 6.38
C PHE A 27 -7.59 3.41 5.82
N CYS A 28 -6.35 3.05 6.17
CA CYS A 28 -5.77 1.77 5.80
C CYS A 28 -5.38 0.99 7.05
N LEU A 29 -4.93 -0.25 6.88
CA LEU A 29 -4.54 -1.11 8.00
C LEU A 29 -3.51 -0.43 8.91
N LEU A 30 -2.56 0.28 8.34
CA LEU A 30 -1.49 0.93 9.12
C LEU A 30 -2.01 2.01 10.08
N ASP A 31 -3.16 2.61 9.80
CA ASP A 31 -3.76 3.62 10.67
C ASP A 31 -4.23 3.04 12.02
N TYR A 32 -4.45 1.73 12.08
CA TYR A 32 -4.95 1.05 13.28
C TYR A 32 -3.84 0.60 14.23
N PHE A 33 -2.57 0.73 13.83
CA PHE A 33 -1.45 0.36 14.69
C PHE A 33 -0.99 1.57 15.51
N PRO A 34 -0.38 1.34 16.69
CA PRO A 34 0.29 2.42 17.42
C PRO A 34 1.36 3.10 16.55
N ASP A 35 1.67 4.36 16.83
CA ASP A 35 2.62 5.12 16.02
C ASP A 35 4.03 4.52 15.98
N ASP A 36 4.40 3.76 17.00
CA ASP A 36 5.74 3.17 17.18
C ASP A 36 5.85 1.73 16.67
N TYR A 37 4.99 1.32 15.74
CA TYR A 37 5.06 -0.03 15.18
C TYR A 37 6.33 -0.26 14.36
N LEU A 38 6.74 -1.52 14.26
CA LEU A 38 7.82 -1.96 13.38
C LEU A 38 7.20 -2.58 12.11
N LEU A 39 7.59 -2.06 10.96
CA LEU A 39 7.18 -2.61 9.68
C LEU A 39 8.25 -3.56 9.18
N VAL A 40 7.87 -4.80 8.88
CA VAL A 40 8.75 -5.78 8.24
C VAL A 40 8.25 -6.00 6.82
N VAL A 41 9.10 -5.71 5.84
CA VAL A 41 8.77 -5.84 4.41
C VAL A 41 9.50 -7.06 3.88
N ASP A 42 8.75 -8.13 3.62
CA ASP A 42 9.28 -9.35 3.04
C ASP A 42 9.38 -9.21 1.52
N GLU A 43 10.36 -9.87 0.94
CA GLU A 43 10.65 -9.79 -0.49
C GLU A 43 10.68 -8.34 -0.97
N SER A 44 11.41 -7.50 -0.28
CA SER A 44 11.36 -6.04 -0.44
C SER A 44 11.72 -5.58 -1.85
N HIS A 45 12.57 -6.32 -2.56
CA HIS A 45 12.95 -6.00 -3.94
C HIS A 45 11.76 -6.05 -4.91
N VAL A 46 10.69 -6.79 -4.55
CA VAL A 46 9.44 -6.87 -5.31
C VAL A 46 8.36 -6.01 -4.66
N THR A 47 8.24 -6.07 -3.35
CA THR A 47 7.17 -5.40 -2.60
C THR A 47 7.26 -3.88 -2.70
N MET A 48 8.45 -3.30 -2.58
CA MET A 48 8.61 -1.85 -2.62
C MET A 48 8.21 -1.22 -3.97
N PRO A 49 8.62 -1.80 -5.12
CA PRO A 49 8.12 -1.30 -6.40
C PRO A 49 6.60 -1.42 -6.55
N GLN A 50 5.98 -2.48 -6.01
CA GLN A 50 4.53 -2.65 -6.04
C GLN A 50 3.84 -1.55 -5.25
N ILE A 51 4.32 -1.22 -4.06
CA ILE A 51 3.78 -0.15 -3.23
C ILE A 51 3.92 1.19 -3.96
N ARG A 52 5.05 1.44 -4.59
CA ARG A 52 5.30 2.67 -5.36
C ARG A 52 4.33 2.83 -6.51
N ALA A 53 3.94 1.74 -7.16
CA ALA A 53 3.08 1.76 -8.34
C ALA A 53 1.58 1.76 -8.02
N MET A 54 1.17 1.42 -6.80
CA MET A 54 -0.24 1.23 -6.45
C MET A 54 -1.14 2.40 -6.80
N TRP A 55 -0.75 3.60 -6.36
CA TRP A 55 -1.57 4.78 -6.57
C TRP A 55 -1.73 5.12 -8.05
N GLY A 56 -0.62 5.10 -8.79
CA GLY A 56 -0.63 5.43 -10.22
C GLY A 56 -1.49 4.47 -11.04
N GLY A 57 -1.39 3.16 -10.75
CA GLY A 57 -2.17 2.15 -11.42
C GLY A 57 -3.67 2.29 -11.14
N ASP A 58 -4.04 2.49 -9.88
CA ASP A 58 -5.43 2.71 -9.49
C ASP A 58 -6.00 3.97 -10.15
N ARG A 59 -5.24 5.06 -10.10
CA ARG A 59 -5.67 6.34 -10.67
C ARG A 59 -5.87 6.25 -12.19
N SER A 60 -4.95 5.61 -12.90
CA SER A 60 -5.06 5.43 -14.36
C SER A 60 -6.32 4.68 -14.73
N ARG A 61 -6.61 3.59 -14.03
CA ARG A 61 -7.81 2.78 -14.26
C ARG A 61 -9.08 3.58 -13.99
N LYS A 62 -9.15 4.27 -12.84
CA LYS A 62 -10.34 5.01 -12.45
C LYS A 62 -10.56 6.25 -13.30
N THR A 63 -9.50 6.91 -13.74
CA THR A 63 -9.63 8.04 -14.66
C THR A 63 -10.38 7.63 -15.92
N ALA A 64 -10.01 6.51 -16.51
CA ALA A 64 -10.72 6.00 -17.69
C ALA A 64 -12.20 5.69 -17.38
N LEU A 65 -12.46 5.05 -16.22
CA LEU A 65 -13.83 4.71 -15.82
C LEU A 65 -14.70 5.95 -15.62
N VAL A 66 -14.14 7.01 -15.05
CA VAL A 66 -14.83 8.27 -14.83
C VAL A 66 -15.07 8.98 -16.18
N GLU A 67 -14.06 9.05 -17.03
CA GLU A 67 -14.16 9.72 -18.35
C GLU A 67 -15.23 9.09 -19.23
N TYR A 68 -15.37 7.76 -19.19
CA TYR A 68 -16.36 7.06 -20.00
C TYR A 68 -17.69 6.84 -19.26
N GLY A 69 -17.87 7.42 -18.09
CA GLY A 69 -19.15 7.42 -17.39
C GLY A 69 -19.47 6.17 -16.59
N PHE A 70 -18.54 5.25 -16.42
CA PHE A 70 -18.75 4.03 -15.66
C PHE A 70 -18.64 4.23 -14.16
N ARG A 71 -18.01 5.31 -13.72
CA ARG A 71 -17.84 5.68 -12.30
C ARG A 71 -18.05 7.17 -12.12
N LEU A 72 -18.52 7.57 -10.94
CA LEU A 72 -18.60 8.98 -10.55
C LEU A 72 -17.20 9.50 -10.20
N PRO A 73 -16.94 10.82 -10.33
CA PRO A 73 -15.64 11.39 -9.96
C PRO A 73 -15.20 11.08 -8.53
N SER A 74 -16.13 10.96 -7.59
CA SER A 74 -15.82 10.63 -6.19
C SER A 74 -15.24 9.23 -6.00
N ALA A 75 -15.34 8.34 -6.99
CA ALA A 75 -14.67 7.04 -6.93
C ALA A 75 -13.15 7.17 -6.86
N MET A 76 -12.59 8.29 -7.33
CA MET A 76 -11.16 8.59 -7.22
C MET A 76 -10.69 8.73 -5.77
N ASP A 77 -11.60 9.02 -4.85
CA ASP A 77 -11.28 9.21 -3.43
C ASP A 77 -11.15 7.89 -2.66
N ASN A 78 -11.61 6.77 -3.22
CA ASN A 78 -11.31 5.45 -2.69
C ASN A 78 -10.04 4.94 -3.37
N ARG A 79 -8.91 5.31 -2.83
CA ARG A 79 -7.61 5.11 -3.45
C ARG A 79 -6.59 4.52 -2.49
N PRO A 80 -5.57 3.83 -2.98
CA PRO A 80 -4.45 3.43 -2.13
C PRO A 80 -3.60 4.65 -1.76
N LEU A 81 -2.66 4.44 -0.86
CA LEU A 81 -1.68 5.44 -0.47
C LEU A 81 -0.81 5.82 -1.67
N THR A 82 -0.44 7.08 -1.76
CA THR A 82 0.71 7.46 -2.59
C THR A 82 1.98 6.97 -1.89
N PHE A 83 3.08 6.87 -2.62
CA PHE A 83 4.34 6.43 -2.03
C PHE A 83 4.82 7.39 -0.94
N ASN A 84 4.63 8.70 -1.14
CA ASN A 84 5.00 9.70 -0.14
C ASN A 84 4.16 9.56 1.15
N GLU A 85 2.89 9.26 1.02
CA GLU A 85 2.02 9.00 2.18
C GLU A 85 2.47 7.76 2.93
N PHE A 86 2.82 6.69 2.20
CA PHE A 86 3.35 5.46 2.79
C PHE A 86 4.64 5.74 3.56
N GLU A 87 5.59 6.44 2.96
CA GLU A 87 6.85 6.78 3.61
C GLU A 87 6.65 7.60 4.88
N GLY A 88 5.67 8.51 4.87
CA GLY A 88 5.34 9.33 6.03
C GLY A 88 4.74 8.54 7.20
N MET A 89 4.16 7.37 6.94
CA MET A 89 3.59 6.49 7.96
C MET A 89 4.61 5.52 8.57
N VAL A 90 5.72 5.27 7.90
CA VAL A 90 6.73 4.30 8.33
C VAL A 90 7.77 5.00 9.18
N ARG A 91 7.90 4.59 10.45
CA ARG A 91 8.92 5.12 11.36
C ARG A 91 10.11 4.19 11.49
N GLN A 92 9.84 2.88 11.56
CA GLN A 92 10.86 1.84 11.68
C GLN A 92 10.52 0.74 10.69
N ALA A 93 11.51 0.31 9.92
CA ALA A 93 11.29 -0.75 8.94
C ALA A 93 12.48 -1.70 8.88
N VAL A 94 12.18 -2.97 8.64
CA VAL A 94 13.16 -4.00 8.30
C VAL A 94 12.80 -4.53 6.92
N TYR A 95 13.76 -4.48 6.01
CA TYR A 95 13.59 -4.98 4.66
C TYR A 95 14.25 -6.34 4.55
N VAL A 96 13.50 -7.35 4.12
CA VAL A 96 13.98 -8.71 3.98
C VAL A 96 13.99 -9.08 2.49
N SER A 97 15.16 -9.47 1.98
CA SER A 97 15.29 -9.85 0.58
C SER A 97 16.59 -10.61 0.35
N ALA A 98 16.55 -11.60 -0.53
CA ALA A 98 17.76 -12.26 -1.02
C ALA A 98 18.55 -11.36 -1.97
N THR A 99 17.88 -10.41 -2.63
CA THR A 99 18.45 -9.50 -3.62
C THR A 99 17.96 -8.07 -3.37
N PRO A 100 18.40 -7.42 -2.26
CA PRO A 100 17.92 -6.08 -1.95
C PRO A 100 18.26 -5.08 -3.05
N ALA A 101 17.34 -4.15 -3.29
CA ALA A 101 17.48 -3.12 -4.31
C ALA A 101 18.04 -1.82 -3.70
N ASP A 102 18.34 -0.86 -4.56
CA ASP A 102 18.96 0.41 -4.16
C ASP A 102 18.11 1.18 -3.14
N TYR A 103 16.79 1.14 -3.25
CA TYR A 103 15.91 1.83 -2.33
C TYR A 103 16.09 1.33 -0.89
N GLU A 104 16.05 0.01 -0.69
CA GLU A 104 16.18 -0.60 0.65
C GLU A 104 17.55 -0.30 1.23
N LEU A 105 18.58 -0.42 0.44
CA LEU A 105 19.95 -0.14 0.87
C LEU A 105 20.12 1.31 1.27
N ALA A 106 19.54 2.25 0.52
CA ALA A 106 19.59 3.67 0.84
C ALA A 106 18.81 3.98 2.13
N GLN A 107 17.62 3.40 2.31
CA GLN A 107 16.83 3.61 3.52
C GLN A 107 17.51 3.03 4.76
N ALA A 108 18.23 1.93 4.63
CA ALA A 108 18.96 1.30 5.72
C ALA A 108 20.30 2.01 6.02
N GLY A 109 20.69 3.02 5.26
CA GLY A 109 21.97 3.71 5.42
C GLY A 109 23.17 2.79 5.19
N GLY A 110 23.00 1.75 4.40
CA GLY A 110 24.04 0.77 4.10
C GLY A 110 24.22 -0.30 5.17
N VAL A 111 23.40 -0.33 6.22
CA VAL A 111 23.45 -1.37 7.26
C VAL A 111 22.72 -2.62 6.75
N VAL A 112 23.47 -3.71 6.59
CA VAL A 112 22.94 -4.98 6.07
C VAL A 112 23.39 -6.10 6.98
N VAL A 113 22.44 -6.99 7.32
CA VAL A 113 22.72 -8.22 8.05
C VAL A 113 22.45 -9.40 7.11
N GLU A 114 23.44 -10.27 6.95
CA GLU A 114 23.34 -11.40 6.04
C GLU A 114 23.09 -12.70 6.80
N GLN A 115 22.13 -13.48 6.29
CA GLN A 115 21.83 -14.83 6.77
C GLN A 115 22.04 -15.78 5.58
N ILE A 116 23.20 -16.42 5.52
CA ILE A 116 23.59 -17.25 4.37
C ILE A 116 23.25 -18.71 4.58
N ILE A 117 23.31 -19.19 5.84
CA ILE A 117 23.10 -20.59 6.18
C ILE A 117 21.76 -20.74 6.88
N ARG A 118 20.93 -21.69 6.42
CA ARG A 118 19.68 -22.04 7.09
C ARG A 118 19.96 -22.89 8.32
N PRO A 119 19.48 -22.47 9.51
CA PRO A 119 19.65 -23.27 10.72
C PRO A 119 19.03 -24.67 10.65
N THR A 120 17.99 -24.84 9.78
CA THR A 120 17.30 -26.12 9.58
C THR A 120 18.08 -27.13 8.75
N GLY A 121 19.15 -26.71 8.09
CA GLY A 121 19.91 -27.55 7.16
C GLY A 121 19.22 -27.84 5.84
N LEU A 122 18.09 -27.19 5.55
CA LEU A 122 17.39 -27.34 4.28
C LEU A 122 18.08 -26.50 3.21
N LEU A 123 18.11 -27.07 1.99
CA LEU A 123 18.64 -26.36 0.81
C LEU A 123 17.50 -25.59 0.11
N ASP A 124 17.86 -24.50 -0.53
CA ASP A 124 16.93 -23.70 -1.31
C ASP A 124 16.56 -24.38 -2.63
#